data_750c1f50666172199620d3162c11cd51
#
_entry.id   750c1f50666172199620d3162c11cd51
#
_cell.length_a   1.000
_cell.length_b   1.000
_cell.length_c   1.000
_cell.angle_alpha   90.00
_cell.angle_beta   90.00
_cell.angle_gamma   90.00
#
_symmetry.space_group_name_H-M   'P 1'
#
loop_
_entity.id
_entity.type
_entity.pdbx_description
1 polymer ?
#
loop_
_entity_poly.entity_id
_entity_poly.type
_entity_poly.pdbx_seq_one_letter_code
_entity_poly.pdbx_strand_id
1 'polypeptide(L)'
;MEISYTDLRSKEVVNLQNGARMGKIIDMIIDSNGKNVLGLVVPGARKIFRSSEDIFIPWCNISKIGNDVILVSLDVTTLTNITKSADMHLGDISHEKENVDDYL
;
A
#
# COMPACT_ATOMS: atom_id res chain seq x y z
N MET A 1 2.94 10.77 -17.58
CA MET A 1 4.27 10.14 -17.54
C MET A 1 4.15 8.73 -16.98
N GLU A 2 4.77 7.79 -17.61
CA GLU A 2 4.75 6.41 -17.15
C GLU A 2 5.84 6.15 -16.13
N ILE A 3 5.59 5.20 -15.22
CA ILE A 3 6.58 4.75 -14.27
C ILE A 3 6.48 3.24 -14.13
N SER A 4 7.61 2.55 -14.14
CA SER A 4 7.63 1.11 -13.97
C SER A 4 7.54 0.74 -12.48
N TYR A 5 7.12 -0.49 -12.21
CA TYR A 5 7.12 -0.98 -10.83
C TYR A 5 8.54 -1.01 -10.25
N THR A 6 9.52 -1.36 -11.07
CA THR A 6 10.92 -1.37 -10.63
C THR A 6 11.36 0.02 -10.16
N ASP A 7 10.99 1.06 -10.90
CA ASP A 7 11.28 2.43 -10.49
C ASP A 7 10.51 2.83 -9.25
N LEU A 8 9.23 2.45 -9.21
CA LEU A 8 8.36 2.79 -8.09
C LEU A 8 8.89 2.21 -6.78
N ARG A 9 9.27 0.94 -6.78
CA ARG A 9 9.75 0.26 -5.57
C ARG A 9 11.12 0.72 -5.10
N SER A 10 11.86 1.44 -5.93
CA SER A 10 13.15 2.01 -5.54
C SER A 10 13.02 3.26 -4.68
N LYS A 11 11.84 3.85 -4.64
CA LYS A 11 11.56 5.10 -3.95
C LYS A 11 11.14 4.85 -2.51
N GLU A 12 11.45 5.81 -1.64
CA GLU A 12 11.02 5.73 -0.25
C GLU A 12 9.67 6.40 -0.08
N VAL A 13 8.81 5.75 0.70
CA VAL A 13 7.47 6.28 1.00
C VAL A 13 7.55 7.16 2.23
N VAL A 14 7.05 8.39 2.11
CA VAL A 14 7.03 9.38 3.20
C VAL A 14 5.60 9.85 3.41
N ASN A 15 5.16 9.82 4.65
CA ASN A 15 3.84 10.29 5.02
C ASN A 15 3.90 11.81 5.30
N LEU A 16 3.15 12.57 4.50
CA LEU A 16 3.09 14.03 4.63
C LEU A 16 2.47 14.50 5.94
N GLN A 17 1.58 13.71 6.52
CA GLN A 17 0.86 14.13 7.72
C GLN A 17 1.74 14.19 8.96
N ASN A 18 2.72 13.31 9.07
CA ASN A 18 3.59 13.24 10.24
C ASN A 18 5.08 13.17 9.90
N GLY A 19 5.44 13.24 8.63
CA GLY A 19 6.82 13.16 8.19
C GLY A 19 7.46 11.78 8.34
N ALA A 20 6.69 10.75 8.65
CA ALA A 20 7.23 9.42 8.88
C ALA A 20 7.77 8.80 7.59
N ARG A 21 8.96 8.22 7.68
CA ARG A 21 9.56 7.45 6.60
C ARG A 21 9.08 6.02 6.74
N MET A 22 8.32 5.55 5.77
CA MET A 22 7.62 4.27 5.86
C MET A 22 8.34 3.14 5.13
N GLY A 23 9.51 3.42 4.60
CA GLY A 23 10.29 2.44 3.89
C GLY A 23 9.94 2.34 2.41
N LYS A 24 10.48 1.32 1.77
CA LYS A 24 10.24 1.09 0.35
C LYS A 24 9.08 0.12 0.17
N ILE A 25 8.45 0.20 -1.00
CA ILE A 25 7.35 -0.68 -1.35
C ILE A 25 7.83 -2.14 -1.35
N ILE A 26 7.07 -3.00 -0.71
CA ILE A 26 7.34 -4.43 -0.67
C ILE A 26 6.31 -5.22 -1.49
N ASP A 27 5.18 -4.61 -1.81
CA ASP A 27 4.16 -5.27 -2.62
C ASP A 27 3.22 -4.25 -3.26
N MET A 28 2.47 -4.68 -4.24
CA MET A 28 1.45 -3.91 -4.93
C MET A 28 0.21 -4.77 -5.05
N ILE A 29 -0.94 -4.20 -4.70
CA ILE A 29 -2.22 -4.92 -4.76
C ILE A 29 -2.99 -4.45 -5.98
N ILE A 30 -3.39 -5.40 -6.80
CA ILE A 30 -4.08 -5.14 -8.06
C ILE A 30 -5.44 -5.85 -8.04
N ASP A 31 -6.46 -5.14 -8.48
CA ASP A 31 -7.75 -5.73 -8.77
C ASP A 31 -7.67 -6.39 -10.15
N SER A 32 -7.63 -7.71 -10.17
CA SER A 32 -7.49 -8.46 -11.41
C SER A 32 -8.71 -8.33 -12.33
N ASN A 33 -9.89 -8.12 -11.76
CA ASN A 33 -11.12 -7.96 -12.54
C ASN A 33 -11.20 -6.58 -13.19
N GLY A 34 -10.97 -5.53 -12.39
CA GLY A 34 -10.98 -4.16 -12.89
C GLY A 34 -9.69 -3.71 -13.53
N LYS A 35 -8.63 -4.50 -13.36
CA LYS A 35 -7.30 -4.21 -13.90
C LYS A 35 -6.73 -2.89 -13.37
N ASN A 36 -7.04 -2.57 -12.13
CA ASN A 36 -6.62 -1.33 -11.48
C ASN A 36 -5.67 -1.63 -10.32
N VAL A 37 -4.79 -0.69 -10.04
CA VAL A 37 -3.95 -0.74 -8.85
C VAL A 37 -4.80 -0.28 -7.66
N LEU A 38 -4.93 -1.15 -6.67
CA LEU A 38 -5.68 -0.82 -5.45
C LEU A 38 -4.81 -0.05 -4.46
N GLY A 39 -3.54 -0.37 -4.40
CA GLY A 39 -2.63 0.31 -3.50
C GLY A 39 -1.28 -0.37 -3.40
N LEU A 40 -0.49 0.14 -2.49
CA LEU A 40 0.88 -0.31 -2.26
C LEU A 40 1.01 -0.81 -0.83
N VAL A 41 1.97 -1.72 -0.61
CA VAL A 41 2.24 -2.24 0.73
C VAL A 41 3.66 -1.84 1.12
N VAL A 42 3.80 -1.31 2.33
CA VAL A 42 5.09 -0.89 2.88
C VAL A 42 5.26 -1.48 4.28
N PRO A 43 6.52 -1.61 4.76
CA PRO A 43 6.74 -2.13 6.11
C PRO A 43 6.36 -1.14 7.21
N GLY A 44 6.23 0.16 6.88
CA GLY A 44 5.93 1.19 7.85
C GLY A 44 7.11 1.58 8.72
N ALA A 45 6.93 2.61 9.54
CA ALA A 45 7.96 3.07 10.45
C ALA A 45 7.95 2.20 11.71
N ARG A 46 9.06 1.55 12.01
CA ARG A 46 9.19 0.65 13.16
C ARG A 46 8.89 1.35 14.50
N LYS A 47 9.14 2.65 14.58
CA LYS A 47 8.89 3.43 15.79
C LYS A 47 7.40 3.59 16.08
N ILE A 48 6.57 3.54 15.06
CA ILE A 48 5.13 3.73 15.19
C ILE A 48 4.44 2.38 15.38
N PHE A 49 4.95 1.35 14.74
CA PHE A 49 4.37 0.01 14.78
C PHE A 49 5.36 -0.96 15.39
N ARG A 50 5.02 -1.49 16.56
CA ARG A 50 5.83 -2.49 17.23
C ARG A 50 5.69 -3.86 16.58
N SER A 51 4.61 -4.07 15.87
CA SER A 51 4.41 -5.30 15.13
C SER A 51 5.11 -5.20 13.79
N SER A 52 5.46 -6.33 13.23
CA SER A 52 6.06 -6.43 11.90
C SER A 52 5.00 -6.43 10.79
N GLU A 53 3.79 -6.00 11.11
CA GLU A 53 2.70 -5.98 10.14
C GLU A 53 2.93 -4.90 9.09
N ASP A 54 2.72 -5.30 7.85
CA ASP A 54 2.84 -4.41 6.72
C ASP A 54 1.64 -3.47 6.64
N ILE A 55 1.85 -2.32 6.05
CA ILE A 55 0.81 -1.29 5.92
C ILE A 55 0.37 -1.21 4.48
N PHE A 56 -0.93 -1.34 4.26
CA PHE A 56 -1.53 -1.12 2.95
C PHE A 56 -1.85 0.37 2.79
N ILE A 57 -1.37 0.95 1.70
CA ILE A 57 -1.63 2.35 1.35
C ILE A 57 -2.56 2.36 0.13
N PRO A 58 -3.81 2.79 0.28
CA PRO A 58 -4.72 2.90 -0.86
C PRO A 58 -4.13 3.83 -1.92
N TRP A 59 -4.32 3.49 -3.18
CA TRP A 59 -3.77 4.26 -4.29
C TRP A 59 -4.19 5.72 -4.24
N CYS A 60 -5.42 6.00 -3.82
CA CYS A 60 -5.94 7.35 -3.73
C CYS A 60 -5.24 8.20 -2.65
N ASN A 61 -4.52 7.58 -1.73
CA ASN A 61 -3.78 8.31 -0.68
C ASN A 61 -2.38 8.73 -1.14
N ILE A 62 -1.98 8.37 -2.34
CA ILE A 62 -0.72 8.83 -2.92
C ILE A 62 -0.93 10.25 -3.42
N SER A 63 -0.16 11.20 -2.84
CA SER A 63 -0.23 12.60 -3.22
C SER A 63 0.65 12.92 -4.41
N LYS A 64 1.85 12.36 -4.43
CA LYS A 64 2.80 12.62 -5.51
C LYS A 64 3.86 11.53 -5.56
N ILE A 65 4.26 11.20 -6.78
CA ILE A 65 5.39 10.30 -7.02
C ILE A 65 6.54 11.17 -7.53
N GLY A 66 7.57 11.31 -6.70
CA GLY A 66 8.76 12.08 -7.06
C GLY A 66 9.87 11.19 -7.60
N ASN A 67 11.05 11.79 -7.81
CA ASN A 67 12.19 11.03 -8.32
C ASN A 67 12.70 9.98 -7.32
N ASP A 68 12.76 10.36 -6.06
CA ASP A 68 13.34 9.50 -5.01
C ASP A 68 12.34 9.10 -3.93
N VAL A 69 11.16 9.73 -3.92
CA VAL A 69 10.17 9.54 -2.86
C VAL A 69 8.78 9.38 -3.44
N ILE A 70 7.92 8.71 -2.67
CA ILE A 70 6.48 8.67 -2.89
C ILE A 70 5.84 9.34 -1.69
N LEU A 71 5.13 10.42 -1.93
CA LEU A 71 4.47 11.18 -0.87
C LEU A 71 3.04 10.68 -0.73
N VAL A 72 2.70 10.28 0.48
CA VAL A 72 1.36 9.78 0.81
C VAL A 72 0.76 10.63 1.93
N SER A 73 -0.53 10.62 2.04
CA SER A 73 -1.24 11.37 3.08
C SER A 73 -2.06 10.40 3.92
N LEU A 74 -1.53 10.04 5.09
CA LEU A 74 -2.15 9.11 6.01
C LEU A 74 -2.15 9.72 7.42
N ASP A 75 -3.34 9.78 8.02
CA ASP A 75 -3.51 10.19 9.41
C ASP A 75 -3.00 9.07 10.33
N VAL A 76 -2.36 9.42 11.46
CA VAL A 76 -1.83 8.43 12.40
C VAL A 76 -2.94 7.54 12.95
N THR A 77 -4.08 8.12 13.28
CA THR A 77 -5.25 7.36 13.73
C THR A 77 -5.77 6.47 12.61
N THR A 78 -5.76 7.00 11.39
CA THR A 78 -6.17 6.27 10.19
C THR A 78 -5.21 5.11 9.88
N LEU A 79 -3.92 5.24 10.20
CA LEU A 79 -2.95 4.17 9.97
C LEU A 79 -3.35 2.88 10.69
N THR A 80 -3.78 2.99 11.96
CA THR A 80 -4.25 1.82 12.70
C THR A 80 -5.48 1.22 12.03
N ASN A 81 -6.40 2.06 11.59
CA ASN A 81 -7.61 1.62 10.90
C ASN A 81 -7.29 1.03 9.53
N ILE A 82 -6.35 1.62 8.82
CA ILE A 82 -5.90 1.13 7.51
C ILE A 82 -5.29 -0.27 7.64
N THR A 83 -4.50 -0.50 8.69
CA THR A 83 -3.92 -1.83 8.92
C THR A 83 -5.02 -2.87 9.09
N LYS A 84 -6.04 -2.57 9.88
CA LYS A 84 -7.20 -3.45 10.05
C LYS A 84 -7.96 -3.62 8.75
N SER A 85 -8.16 -2.53 8.03
CA SER A 85 -8.86 -2.55 6.75
C SER A 85 -8.07 -3.33 5.71
N ALA A 86 -6.75 -3.24 5.72
CA ALA A 86 -5.89 -3.98 4.82
C ALA A 86 -6.03 -5.49 5.06
N ASP A 87 -6.07 -5.91 6.32
CA ASP A 87 -6.28 -7.32 6.64
C ASP A 87 -7.62 -7.81 6.11
N MET A 88 -8.68 -7.04 6.33
CA MET A 88 -9.99 -7.36 5.81
C MET A 88 -10.01 -7.35 4.28
N HIS A 89 -9.39 -6.35 3.69
CA HIS A 89 -9.35 -6.20 2.24
C HIS A 89 -8.57 -7.32 1.58
N LEU A 90 -7.45 -7.70 2.17
CA LEU A 90 -6.65 -8.83 1.67
C LEU A 90 -7.43 -10.14 1.82
N GLY A 91 -8.20 -10.29 2.88
CA GLY A 91 -9.09 -11.42 3.05
C GLY A 91 -10.14 -11.47 1.96
N ASP A 92 -10.75 -10.34 1.64
CA ASP A 92 -11.73 -10.23 0.56
C ASP A 92 -11.12 -10.56 -0.79
N ILE A 93 -9.92 -10.06 -1.06
CA ILE A 93 -9.19 -10.36 -2.29
C ILE A 93 -8.92 -11.86 -2.40
N SER A 94 -8.51 -12.49 -1.31
CA SER A 94 -8.27 -13.93 -1.29
C SER A 94 -9.54 -14.71 -1.57
N HIS A 95 -10.65 -14.25 -1.04
CA HIS A 95 -11.96 -14.86 -1.26
C HIS A 95 -12.38 -14.74 -2.74
N GLU A 96 -12.19 -13.57 -3.33
CA GLU A 96 -12.45 -13.35 -4.74
C GLU A 96 -11.56 -14.25 -5.62
N LYS A 97 -10.33 -14.42 -5.20
CA LYS A 97 -9.38 -15.27 -5.89
C LYS A 97 -9.85 -16.72 -5.94
N GLU A 98 -10.42 -17.20 -4.86
CA GLU A 98 -11.04 -18.53 -4.85
C GLU A 98 -12.17 -18.64 -5.86
N ASN A 99 -12.99 -17.60 -5.94
CA ASN A 99 -14.08 -17.56 -6.93
C ASN A 99 -13.55 -17.55 -8.35
N VAL A 100 -12.45 -16.87 -8.59
CA VAL A 100 -11.81 -16.84 -9.91
C VAL A 100 -11.27 -18.22 -10.27
N ASP A 101 -10.68 -18.92 -9.30
CA ASP A 101 -10.15 -20.26 -9.51
C ASP A 101 -11.27 -21.23 -9.89
N ASP A 102 -12.47 -21.02 -9.40
CA ASP A 102 -13.63 -21.84 -9.75
C ASP A 102 -14.01 -21.70 -11.22
N TYR A 103 -13.60 -20.64 -11.90
CA TYR A 103 -13.86 -20.43 -13.32
C TYR A 103 -12.78 -21.01 -14.23
N LEU A 104 -11.68 -21.39 -13.66
CA LEU A 104 -10.57 -21.95 -14.40
C LEU A 104 -10.64 -23.47 -14.44
#